data_953d6b224a80bb6f789a1ad1ca5241f3
#
_entry.id   953d6b224a80bb6f789a1ad1ca5241f3
#
_cell.length_a   1.000
_cell.length_b   1.000
_cell.length_c   1.000
_cell.angle_alpha   90.00
_cell.angle_beta   90.00
_cell.angle_gamma   90.00
#
_symmetry.space_group_name_H-M   'P 1'
#
loop_
_entity.id
_entity.type
_entity.pdbx_description
1 polymer ?
#
loop_
_entity_poly.entity_id
_entity_poly.type
_entity_poly.pdbx_seq_one_letter_code
_entity_poly.pdbx_strand_id
1 'polypeptide(L)'
;MTSFSAIYKLAAASRGGAEIFEAALPKAKTSDQLAAQSDDRYLSMMARCVFRAGFVWRVIDKKWPGFEVAFAQFNPLAVAHFSDEKLEELAQDTSIVRNFTKIVSVRNNAVLVLDKQQSHGGFGKFIAQWPEDNITGLWQVMKSEGCRLGGNTGPM
;
A
#
# COMPACT_ATOMS: atom_id res chain seq x y z
N MET A 1 13.08 -28.30 11.43
CA MET A 1 12.34 -27.11 10.98
C MET A 1 11.23 -26.82 12.00
N THR A 2 11.15 -25.63 12.57
CA THR A 2 10.13 -25.28 13.57
C THR A 2 8.77 -25.17 12.87
N SER A 3 7.74 -25.87 13.36
CA SER A 3 6.41 -25.83 12.77
C SER A 3 5.73 -24.45 13.03
N PHE A 4 4.83 -24.05 12.12
CA PHE A 4 4.03 -22.82 12.32
C PHE A 4 3.29 -22.83 13.66
N SER A 5 2.73 -23.99 14.06
CA SER A 5 2.04 -24.14 15.36
C SER A 5 2.95 -23.84 16.55
N ALA A 6 4.24 -24.20 16.49
CA ALA A 6 5.20 -23.89 17.55
C ALA A 6 5.52 -22.39 17.60
N ILE A 7 5.69 -21.76 16.42
CA ILE A 7 5.91 -20.31 16.31
C ILE A 7 4.71 -19.53 16.83
N TYR A 8 3.49 -19.93 16.44
CA TYR A 8 2.24 -19.34 16.93
C TYR A 8 2.12 -19.41 18.44
N LYS A 9 2.36 -20.59 19.04
CA LYS A 9 2.31 -20.76 20.51
C LYS A 9 3.28 -19.86 21.25
N LEU A 10 4.51 -19.73 20.74
CA LEU A 10 5.52 -18.83 21.33
C LEU A 10 5.10 -17.36 21.20
N ALA A 11 4.60 -16.94 20.05
CA ALA A 11 4.12 -15.58 19.81
C ALA A 11 2.93 -15.24 20.72
N ALA A 12 1.95 -16.13 20.82
CA ALA A 12 0.80 -15.98 21.68
C ALA A 12 1.19 -15.89 23.16
N ALA A 13 2.08 -16.77 23.62
CA ALA A 13 2.57 -16.77 25.01
C ALA A 13 3.29 -15.44 25.35
N SER A 14 4.11 -14.90 24.41
CA SER A 14 4.82 -13.63 24.61
C SER A 14 3.89 -12.39 24.62
N ARG A 15 2.66 -12.52 24.16
CA ARG A 15 1.66 -11.45 24.04
C ARG A 15 0.50 -11.56 25.03
N GLY A 16 0.63 -12.42 26.05
CA GLY A 16 -0.40 -12.57 27.09
C GLY A 16 -1.45 -13.65 26.82
N GLY A 17 -1.20 -14.54 25.89
CA GLY A 17 -2.06 -15.66 25.55
C GLY A 17 -2.72 -15.56 24.16
N ALA A 18 -3.28 -16.69 23.71
CA ALA A 18 -3.83 -16.80 22.35
C ALA A 18 -4.98 -15.82 22.09
N GLU A 19 -5.86 -15.64 23.05
CA GLU A 19 -7.02 -14.74 22.91
C GLU A 19 -6.61 -13.28 22.71
N ILE A 20 -5.67 -12.79 23.53
CA ILE A 20 -5.14 -11.41 23.42
C ILE A 20 -4.35 -11.25 22.12
N PHE A 21 -3.57 -12.27 21.76
CA PHE A 21 -2.79 -12.26 20.53
C PHE A 21 -3.69 -12.21 19.30
N GLU A 22 -4.73 -13.05 19.21
CA GLU A 22 -5.69 -13.06 18.11
C GLU A 22 -6.49 -11.75 17.99
N ALA A 23 -6.89 -11.17 19.13
CA ALA A 23 -7.60 -9.89 19.15
C ALA A 23 -6.73 -8.72 18.63
N ALA A 24 -5.40 -8.82 18.77
CA ALA A 24 -4.45 -7.82 18.31
C ALA A 24 -4.06 -7.97 16.83
N LEU A 25 -4.36 -9.12 16.19
CA LEU A 25 -4.05 -9.32 14.78
C LEU A 25 -4.98 -8.48 13.89
N PRO A 26 -4.45 -7.93 12.78
CA PRO A 26 -5.29 -7.27 11.79
C PRO A 26 -6.34 -8.25 11.24
N LYS A 27 -7.58 -7.80 11.19
CA LYS A 27 -8.65 -8.59 10.57
C LYS A 27 -8.50 -8.55 9.05
N ALA A 28 -8.42 -9.71 8.42
CA ALA A 28 -8.43 -9.83 6.97
C ALA A 28 -9.75 -9.31 6.40
N LYS A 29 -9.68 -8.58 5.30
CA LYS A 29 -10.86 -8.19 4.52
C LYS A 29 -11.34 -9.38 3.70
N THR A 30 -12.65 -9.50 3.53
CA THR A 30 -13.24 -10.46 2.58
C THR A 30 -12.97 -10.01 1.13
N SER A 31 -13.11 -10.93 0.17
CA SER A 31 -12.99 -10.62 -1.25
C SER A 31 -13.97 -9.53 -1.68
N ASP A 32 -15.21 -9.54 -1.17
CA ASP A 32 -16.20 -8.48 -1.45
C ASP A 32 -15.76 -7.12 -0.90
N GLN A 33 -15.19 -7.08 0.31
CA GLN A 33 -14.67 -5.85 0.90
C GLN A 33 -13.45 -5.31 0.13
N LEU A 34 -12.60 -6.21 -0.37
CA LEU A 34 -11.46 -5.83 -1.22
C LEU A 34 -11.96 -5.28 -2.56
N ALA A 35 -12.90 -5.96 -3.22
CA ALA A 35 -13.47 -5.54 -4.49
C ALA A 35 -14.24 -4.21 -4.41
N ALA A 36 -14.90 -3.94 -3.29
CA ALA A 36 -15.68 -2.73 -3.05
C ALA A 36 -14.83 -1.51 -2.67
N GLN A 37 -13.57 -1.69 -2.25
CA GLN A 37 -12.70 -0.58 -1.92
C GLN A 37 -12.29 0.17 -3.19
N SER A 38 -12.43 1.50 -3.17
CA SER A 38 -12.12 2.36 -4.32
C SER A 38 -10.62 2.42 -4.64
N ASP A 39 -10.30 2.65 -5.90
CA ASP A 39 -8.93 2.63 -6.43
C ASP A 39 -8.05 3.74 -5.83
N ASP A 40 -8.62 4.89 -5.49
CA ASP A 40 -7.92 5.97 -4.79
C ASP A 40 -7.41 5.52 -3.41
N ARG A 41 -8.17 4.68 -2.71
CA ARG A 41 -7.73 4.14 -1.40
C ARG A 41 -6.62 3.12 -1.54
N TYR A 42 -6.60 2.35 -2.62
CA TYR A 42 -5.47 1.47 -2.92
C TYR A 42 -4.22 2.28 -3.26
N LEU A 43 -4.32 3.32 -4.08
CA LEU A 43 -3.19 4.19 -4.40
C LEU A 43 -2.67 4.92 -3.16
N SER A 44 -3.57 5.43 -2.31
CA SER A 44 -3.21 6.03 -1.01
C SER A 44 -2.44 5.05 -0.12
N MET A 45 -2.89 3.80 -0.03
CA MET A 45 -2.21 2.78 0.77
C MET A 45 -0.83 2.44 0.21
N MET A 46 -0.69 2.25 -1.11
CA MET A 46 0.61 2.02 -1.77
C MET A 46 1.59 3.16 -1.47
N ALA A 47 1.14 4.42 -1.64
CA ALA A 47 1.94 5.58 -1.34
C ALA A 47 2.37 5.60 0.13
N ARG A 48 1.46 5.29 1.05
CA ARG A 48 1.76 5.24 2.49
C ARG A 48 2.82 4.21 2.83
N CYS A 49 2.73 3.02 2.28
CA CYS A 49 3.76 1.97 2.44
C CYS A 49 5.11 2.42 1.88
N VAL A 50 5.14 3.02 0.68
CA VAL A 50 6.37 3.54 0.08
C VAL A 50 7.00 4.63 0.95
N PHE A 51 6.21 5.59 1.46
CA PHE A 51 6.75 6.67 2.29
C PHE A 51 7.18 6.19 3.67
N ARG A 52 6.51 5.19 4.25
CA ARG A 52 6.91 4.55 5.51
C ARG A 52 8.20 3.74 5.40
N ALA A 53 8.50 3.19 4.23
CA ALA A 53 9.69 2.37 4.02
C ALA A 53 10.97 3.18 4.30
N GLY A 54 11.76 2.74 5.30
CA GLY A 54 12.97 3.43 5.72
C GLY A 54 12.75 4.79 6.41
N PHE A 55 11.54 5.05 6.93
CA PHE A 55 11.20 6.31 7.59
C PHE A 55 10.45 6.09 8.91
N VAL A 56 10.35 7.14 9.74
CA VAL A 56 9.59 7.10 11.00
C VAL A 56 8.09 7.16 10.69
N TRP A 57 7.39 6.06 10.87
CA TRP A 57 5.97 5.90 10.48
C TRP A 57 5.06 6.97 11.08
N ARG A 58 5.26 7.32 12.36
CA ARG A 58 4.47 8.36 13.05
C ARG A 58 4.57 9.73 12.35
N VAL A 59 5.72 10.05 11.74
CA VAL A 59 5.87 11.32 10.98
C VAL A 59 5.04 11.28 9.70
N ILE A 60 5.06 10.14 8.98
CA ILE A 60 4.25 9.94 7.78
C ILE A 60 2.76 10.07 8.13
N ASP A 61 2.31 9.37 9.19
CA ASP A 61 0.91 9.36 9.60
C ASP A 61 0.42 10.76 10.01
N LYS A 62 1.23 11.53 10.73
CA LYS A 62 0.91 12.91 11.09
C LYS A 62 0.77 13.83 9.87
N LYS A 63 1.57 13.60 8.83
CA LYS A 63 1.55 14.39 7.59
C LYS A 63 0.52 13.87 6.56
N TRP A 64 -0.16 12.75 6.82
CA TRP A 64 -1.02 12.11 5.82
C TRP A 64 -2.14 13.01 5.28
N PRO A 65 -2.79 13.88 6.07
CA PRO A 65 -3.74 14.85 5.53
C PRO A 65 -3.13 15.78 4.46
N GLY A 66 -1.86 16.18 4.61
CA GLY A 66 -1.13 16.93 3.60
C GLY A 66 -0.90 16.13 2.32
N PHE A 67 -0.57 14.83 2.44
CA PHE A 67 -0.46 13.93 1.30
C PHE A 67 -1.78 13.78 0.54
N GLU A 68 -2.90 13.63 1.23
CA GLU A 68 -4.22 13.54 0.58
C GLU A 68 -4.51 14.79 -0.27
N VAL A 69 -4.20 15.98 0.24
CA VAL A 69 -4.36 17.23 -0.53
C VAL A 69 -3.37 17.31 -1.69
N ALA A 70 -2.08 17.08 -1.42
CA ALA A 70 -0.99 17.20 -2.39
C ALA A 70 -1.16 16.26 -3.59
N PHE A 71 -1.68 15.07 -3.37
CA PHE A 71 -1.93 14.04 -4.40
C PHE A 71 -3.39 13.96 -4.85
N ALA A 72 -4.16 15.05 -4.78
CA ALA A 72 -5.54 15.13 -5.28
C ALA A 72 -6.43 13.99 -4.75
N GLN A 73 -6.40 13.73 -3.44
CA GLN A 73 -7.08 12.63 -2.74
C GLN A 73 -6.71 11.25 -3.32
N PHE A 74 -5.54 11.14 -3.90
CA PHE A 74 -5.04 9.95 -4.59
C PHE A 74 -5.94 9.47 -5.72
N ASN A 75 -6.69 10.37 -6.38
CA ASN A 75 -7.44 10.03 -7.58
C ASN A 75 -6.47 9.52 -8.66
N PRO A 76 -6.57 8.25 -9.10
CA PRO A 76 -5.56 7.66 -9.96
C PRO A 76 -5.41 8.39 -11.29
N LEU A 77 -6.52 8.85 -11.87
CA LEU A 77 -6.52 9.58 -13.15
C LEU A 77 -5.80 10.94 -12.99
N ALA A 78 -6.13 11.69 -11.95
CA ALA A 78 -5.49 12.97 -11.68
C ALA A 78 -3.99 12.81 -11.43
N VAL A 79 -3.60 11.85 -10.57
CA VAL A 79 -2.18 11.63 -10.18
C VAL A 79 -1.36 11.11 -11.36
N ALA A 80 -1.91 10.22 -12.19
CA ALA A 80 -1.22 9.71 -13.38
C ALA A 80 -0.89 10.81 -14.39
N HIS A 81 -1.68 11.90 -14.42
CA HIS A 81 -1.49 13.05 -15.30
C HIS A 81 -0.70 14.21 -14.67
N PHE A 82 -0.11 14.03 -13.50
CA PHE A 82 0.78 15.05 -12.93
C PHE A 82 1.97 15.28 -13.87
N SER A 83 2.20 16.54 -14.23
CA SER A 83 3.37 16.93 -15.03
C SER A 83 4.66 16.83 -14.20
N ASP A 84 5.80 16.89 -14.86
CA ASP A 84 7.09 16.87 -14.18
C ASP A 84 7.25 18.12 -13.30
N GLU A 85 6.77 19.28 -13.77
CA GLU A 85 6.75 20.53 -12.98
C GLU A 85 5.92 20.35 -11.71
N LYS A 86 4.75 19.64 -11.78
CA LYS A 86 3.94 19.34 -10.60
C LYS A 86 4.69 18.46 -9.61
N LEU A 87 5.45 17.48 -10.08
CA LEU A 87 6.26 16.62 -9.19
C LEU A 87 7.41 17.41 -8.53
N GLU A 88 8.00 18.37 -9.25
CA GLU A 88 9.02 19.27 -8.70
C GLU A 88 8.43 20.22 -7.64
N GLU A 89 7.23 20.76 -7.85
CA GLU A 89 6.49 21.51 -6.83
C GLU A 89 6.27 20.68 -5.56
N LEU A 90 5.81 19.43 -5.70
CA LEU A 90 5.60 18.52 -4.58
C LEU A 90 6.90 18.22 -3.81
N ALA A 91 8.05 18.23 -4.49
CA ALA A 91 9.35 18.07 -3.85
C ALA A 91 9.74 19.29 -3.00
N GLN A 92 9.07 20.43 -3.13
CA GLN A 92 9.22 21.62 -2.28
C GLN A 92 8.11 21.77 -1.24
N ASP A 93 7.05 20.97 -1.33
CA ASP A 93 5.90 21.04 -0.43
C ASP A 93 6.25 20.55 0.98
N THR A 94 6.23 21.45 1.96
CA THR A 94 6.54 21.14 3.36
C THR A 94 5.41 20.39 4.09
N SER A 95 4.22 20.32 3.51
CA SER A 95 3.10 19.56 4.09
C SER A 95 3.31 18.05 3.97
N ILE A 96 4.16 17.59 3.05
CA ILE A 96 4.51 16.20 2.82
C ILE A 96 5.99 15.92 3.14
N VAL A 97 6.44 14.68 2.97
CA VAL A 97 7.86 14.31 3.02
C VAL A 97 8.47 14.48 1.63
N ARG A 98 9.42 15.41 1.53
CA ARG A 98 10.06 15.84 0.28
C ARG A 98 11.11 14.84 -0.22
N ASN A 99 10.65 13.69 -0.69
CA ASN A 99 11.50 12.68 -1.32
C ASN A 99 11.06 12.50 -2.78
N PHE A 100 11.78 13.12 -3.72
CA PHE A 100 11.41 13.16 -5.13
C PHE A 100 11.18 11.76 -5.73
N THR A 101 12.06 10.79 -5.44
CA THR A 101 11.92 9.43 -5.99
C THR A 101 10.66 8.72 -5.49
N LYS A 102 10.25 8.97 -4.24
CA LYS A 102 9.00 8.46 -3.69
C LYS A 102 7.79 9.20 -4.27
N ILE A 103 7.89 10.52 -4.49
CA ILE A 103 6.86 11.33 -5.15
C ILE A 103 6.60 10.81 -6.56
N VAL A 104 7.63 10.64 -7.37
CA VAL A 104 7.53 10.07 -8.73
C VAL A 104 6.88 8.67 -8.70
N SER A 105 7.22 7.84 -7.70
CA SER A 105 6.66 6.49 -7.61
C SER A 105 5.13 6.48 -7.41
N VAL A 106 4.55 7.52 -6.81
CA VAL A 106 3.08 7.62 -6.65
C VAL A 106 2.41 7.79 -8.01
N ARG A 107 2.95 8.66 -8.89
CA ARG A 107 2.46 8.82 -10.27
C ARG A 107 2.55 7.49 -11.05
N ASN A 108 3.67 6.80 -10.94
CA ASN A 108 3.87 5.53 -11.64
C ASN A 108 2.90 4.44 -11.12
N ASN A 109 2.67 4.40 -9.82
CA ASN A 109 1.69 3.47 -9.24
C ASN A 109 0.24 3.84 -9.58
N ALA A 110 -0.06 5.12 -9.83
CA ALA A 110 -1.36 5.53 -10.35
C ALA A 110 -1.62 4.95 -11.74
N VAL A 111 -0.60 4.89 -12.61
CA VAL A 111 -0.69 4.23 -13.92
C VAL A 111 -0.97 2.74 -13.75
N LEU A 112 -0.30 2.05 -12.83
CA LEU A 112 -0.59 0.64 -12.52
C LEU A 112 -2.05 0.45 -12.09
N VAL A 113 -2.57 1.33 -11.21
CA VAL A 113 -3.97 1.24 -10.76
C VAL A 113 -4.93 1.41 -11.94
N LEU A 114 -4.68 2.36 -12.85
CA LEU A 114 -5.50 2.56 -14.06
C LEU A 114 -5.45 1.35 -15.01
N ASP A 115 -4.28 0.72 -15.15
CA ASP A 115 -4.13 -0.51 -15.94
C ASP A 115 -5.01 -1.64 -15.37
N LYS A 116 -4.99 -1.84 -14.02
CA LYS A 116 -5.86 -2.83 -13.38
C LYS A 116 -7.34 -2.43 -13.42
N GLN A 117 -7.66 -1.14 -13.39
CA GLN A 117 -9.02 -0.67 -13.61
C GLN A 117 -9.52 -1.04 -15.01
N GLN A 118 -8.69 -0.87 -16.02
CA GLN A 118 -9.07 -1.21 -17.41
C GLN A 118 -9.18 -2.72 -17.61
N SER A 119 -8.25 -3.51 -17.08
CA SER A 119 -8.17 -4.97 -17.33
C SER A 119 -9.07 -5.81 -16.43
N HIS A 120 -9.37 -5.36 -15.20
CA HIS A 120 -10.12 -6.13 -14.18
C HIS A 120 -11.36 -5.38 -13.65
N GLY A 121 -11.58 -4.14 -14.10
CA GLY A 121 -12.69 -3.30 -13.62
C GLY A 121 -12.44 -2.66 -12.24
N GLY A 122 -11.20 -2.59 -11.79
CA GLY A 122 -10.73 -1.97 -10.56
C GLY A 122 -9.56 -2.70 -9.93
N PHE A 123 -8.70 -1.97 -9.23
CA PHE A 123 -7.58 -2.58 -8.51
C PHE A 123 -8.07 -3.52 -7.40
N GLY A 124 -9.16 -3.14 -6.72
CA GLY A 124 -9.79 -3.97 -5.71
C GLY A 124 -10.30 -5.32 -6.25
N LYS A 125 -10.87 -5.32 -7.46
CA LYS A 125 -11.29 -6.56 -8.13
C LYS A 125 -10.10 -7.42 -8.52
N PHE A 126 -9.01 -6.81 -9.02
CA PHE A 126 -7.77 -7.51 -9.30
C PHE A 126 -7.24 -8.25 -8.05
N ILE A 127 -7.19 -7.57 -6.89
CA ILE A 127 -6.77 -8.20 -5.64
C ILE A 127 -7.76 -9.28 -5.18
N ALA A 128 -9.06 -9.00 -5.24
CA ALA A 128 -10.11 -9.94 -4.79
C ALA A 128 -10.17 -11.24 -5.61
N GLN A 129 -9.75 -11.19 -6.87
CA GLN A 129 -9.69 -12.36 -7.76
C GLN A 129 -8.37 -13.12 -7.65
N TRP A 130 -7.39 -12.60 -6.90
CA TRP A 130 -6.11 -13.27 -6.73
C TRP A 130 -6.25 -14.54 -5.88
N PRO A 131 -5.60 -15.66 -6.25
CA PRO A 131 -5.65 -16.89 -5.46
C PRO A 131 -5.14 -16.68 -4.03
N GLU A 132 -5.93 -17.03 -3.03
CA GLU A 132 -5.62 -16.80 -1.61
C GLU A 132 -4.36 -17.54 -1.14
N ASP A 133 -4.05 -18.67 -1.75
CA ASP A 133 -2.86 -19.50 -1.46
C ASP A 133 -1.59 -19.00 -2.15
N ASN A 134 -1.66 -17.98 -3.00
CA ASN A 134 -0.54 -17.46 -3.78
C ASN A 134 -0.19 -15.99 -3.49
N ILE A 135 -0.10 -15.62 -2.22
CA ILE A 135 0.26 -14.25 -1.82
C ILE A 135 1.66 -13.84 -2.33
N THR A 136 2.59 -14.78 -2.41
CA THR A 136 3.95 -14.51 -2.92
C THR A 136 3.96 -14.14 -4.39
N GLY A 137 3.07 -14.74 -5.19
CA GLY A 137 2.84 -14.36 -6.59
C GLY A 137 2.32 -12.93 -6.71
N LEU A 138 1.38 -12.53 -5.85
CA LEU A 138 0.91 -11.15 -5.80
C LEU A 138 2.06 -10.17 -5.52
N TRP A 139 2.90 -10.45 -4.53
CA TRP A 139 4.06 -9.59 -4.22
C TRP A 139 5.05 -9.50 -5.38
N GLN A 140 5.22 -10.58 -6.16
CA GLN A 140 6.06 -10.55 -7.36
C GLN A 140 5.47 -9.65 -8.45
N VAL A 141 4.17 -9.70 -8.68
CA VAL A 141 3.47 -8.79 -9.60
C VAL A 141 3.59 -7.35 -9.14
N MET A 142 3.32 -7.07 -7.87
CA MET A 142 3.46 -5.72 -7.30
C MET A 142 4.89 -5.20 -7.42
N LYS A 143 5.90 -6.06 -7.28
CA LYS A 143 7.31 -5.70 -7.45
C LYS A 143 7.67 -5.42 -8.91
N SER A 144 7.16 -6.21 -9.86
CA SER A 144 7.53 -6.12 -11.28
C SER A 144 6.78 -5.02 -12.03
N GLU A 145 5.51 -4.81 -11.71
CA GLU A 145 4.65 -3.84 -12.39
C GLU A 145 4.53 -2.51 -11.62
N GLY A 146 4.69 -2.54 -10.30
CA GLY A 146 4.65 -1.36 -9.46
C GLY A 146 6.01 -0.70 -9.29
N CYS A 147 5.98 0.54 -8.83
CA CYS A 147 7.17 1.33 -8.54
C CYS A 147 7.42 1.37 -7.03
N ARG A 148 8.57 0.85 -6.57
CA ARG A 148 8.98 0.79 -5.16
C ARG A 148 8.06 -0.07 -4.26
N LEU A 149 7.33 -1.01 -4.86
CA LEU A 149 6.44 -1.94 -4.14
C LEU A 149 7.10 -3.32 -3.88
N GLY A 150 8.42 -3.42 -4.04
CA GLY A 150 9.18 -4.65 -3.77
C GLY A 150 9.79 -4.69 -2.38
N GLY A 151 10.48 -5.79 -2.07
CA GLY A 151 11.12 -6.03 -0.78
C GLY A 151 10.11 -6.00 0.37
N ASN A 152 10.44 -5.29 1.45
CA ASN A 152 9.56 -5.19 2.62
C ASN A 152 8.33 -4.27 2.40
N THR A 153 8.28 -3.50 1.30
CA THR A 153 7.15 -2.60 1.01
C THR A 153 5.92 -3.39 0.54
N GLY A 154 6.11 -4.47 -0.22
CA GLY A 154 5.00 -5.29 -0.71
C GLY A 154 4.18 -5.94 0.41
N PRO A 155 4.80 -6.57 1.42
CA PRO A 155 4.09 -7.17 2.56
C PRO A 155 3.47 -6.18 3.55
N MET A 156 3.81 -4.89 3.50
CA MET A 156 3.23 -3.85 4.38
C MET A 156 1.77 -3.57 4.04
#